data_e6907ae2d9143952b48b6c419c1ac367
#
_entry.id   e6907ae2d9143952b48b6c419c1ac367
#
_cell.length_a   1.000
_cell.length_b   1.000
_cell.length_c   1.000
_cell.angle_alpha   90.00
_cell.angle_beta   90.00
_cell.angle_gamma   90.00
#
_symmetry.space_group_name_H-M   'P 1'
#
loop_
_entity.id
_entity.type
_entity.pdbx_description
1 polymer ?
#
loop_
_entity_poly.entity_id
_entity_poly.type
_entity_poly.pdbx_seq_one_letter_code
_entity_poly.pdbx_strand_id
1 'polypeptide(L)'
;MTRTIRRHGLVATVTGDGPPLLLIHGLGSSRRVWRPITERLSESFTTIAVDLCGHGDSDWLDPAPEELHPAEHAAFLKPLIDDFSDGAINVAGNSMGGWIGLEIAANGWAASLTALCPAGLEFDPWVSRSDILVLRRRMSQVLGPLMPPATELVGKTPFLRDLLIGDATANFSTLDTQVLADAATAMRQARGFYSSHDGMLHTLFDRALEISHEVPVSIVWGTQDELLPPERQRRVAGPPHAKWIVLDECAHVPMWDQPRRTVQIITDAAQAGIISAA
;
A
#
# COMPACT_ATOMS: atom_id res chain seq x y z
N MET A 1 18.42 -8.46 -10.65
CA MET A 1 18.00 -9.88 -10.48
C MET A 1 16.76 -9.91 -9.60
N THR A 2 15.72 -10.71 -9.93
CA THR A 2 14.48 -10.81 -9.14
C THR A 2 14.47 -12.13 -8.36
N ARG A 3 14.13 -12.08 -7.06
CA ARG A 3 14.03 -13.28 -6.21
C ARG A 3 12.88 -13.11 -5.22
N THR A 4 12.21 -14.19 -4.85
CA THR A 4 11.25 -14.24 -3.74
C THR A 4 11.97 -14.77 -2.50
N ILE A 5 11.79 -14.09 -1.38
CA ILE A 5 12.34 -14.48 -0.08
C ILE A 5 11.19 -14.72 0.90
N ARG A 6 11.43 -15.58 1.91
CA ARG A 6 10.59 -15.73 3.10
C ARG A 6 11.46 -15.51 4.33
N ARG A 7 11.17 -14.48 5.12
CA ARG A 7 11.87 -14.12 6.35
C ARG A 7 10.91 -13.59 7.40
N HIS A 8 11.12 -13.94 8.64
CA HIS A 8 10.32 -13.48 9.79
C HIS A 8 8.80 -13.72 9.59
N GLY A 9 8.40 -14.81 8.91
CA GLY A 9 7.02 -15.10 8.54
C GLY A 9 6.47 -14.28 7.38
N LEU A 10 7.24 -13.33 6.83
CA LEU A 10 6.85 -12.48 5.70
C LEU A 10 7.44 -13.00 4.39
N VAL A 11 6.69 -12.82 3.31
CA VAL A 11 7.16 -13.10 1.94
C VAL A 11 7.33 -11.78 1.19
N ALA A 12 8.49 -11.62 0.56
CA ALA A 12 8.77 -10.45 -0.26
C ALA A 12 9.38 -10.83 -1.61
N THR A 13 9.10 -10.02 -2.63
CA THR A 13 9.81 -10.03 -3.91
C THR A 13 10.86 -8.93 -3.88
N VAL A 14 12.12 -9.33 -4.05
CA VAL A 14 13.27 -8.43 -4.06
C VAL A 14 13.80 -8.32 -5.47
N THR A 15 13.93 -7.07 -5.99
CA THR A 15 14.40 -6.78 -7.35
C THR A 15 15.35 -5.58 -7.33
N GLY A 16 16.46 -5.67 -8.07
CA GLY A 16 17.49 -4.61 -8.13
C GLY A 16 18.65 -4.84 -7.18
N ASP A 17 19.56 -3.86 -7.11
CA ASP A 17 20.83 -3.92 -6.35
C ASP A 17 21.26 -2.53 -5.79
N GLY A 18 20.40 -1.51 -5.88
CA GLY A 18 20.61 -0.17 -5.32
C GLY A 18 20.21 -0.07 -3.82
N PRO A 19 20.10 1.16 -3.29
CA PRO A 19 19.61 1.40 -1.92
C PRO A 19 18.25 0.75 -1.68
N PRO A 20 17.97 0.23 -0.48
CA PRO A 20 16.73 -0.49 -0.20
C PRO A 20 15.51 0.43 -0.21
N LEU A 21 14.42 -0.06 -0.81
CA LEU A 21 13.12 0.59 -0.89
C LEU A 21 12.02 -0.43 -0.55
N LEU A 22 11.40 -0.27 0.60
CA LEU A 22 10.28 -1.11 1.05
C LEU A 22 8.97 -0.65 0.41
N LEU A 23 8.25 -1.58 -0.22
CA LEU A 23 6.97 -1.34 -0.89
C LEU A 23 5.84 -2.07 -0.14
N ILE A 24 4.90 -1.30 0.45
CA ILE A 24 3.85 -1.80 1.35
C ILE A 24 2.47 -1.63 0.71
N HIS A 25 1.77 -2.74 0.50
CA HIS A 25 0.43 -2.75 -0.10
C HIS A 25 -0.68 -2.36 0.89
N GLY A 26 -1.90 -2.11 0.37
CA GLY A 26 -3.11 -1.82 1.13
C GLY A 26 -3.88 -3.06 1.59
N LEU A 27 -4.98 -2.83 2.34
CA LEU A 27 -5.87 -3.86 2.85
C LEU A 27 -6.41 -4.76 1.72
N GLY A 28 -6.38 -6.07 1.94
CA GLY A 28 -6.88 -7.06 0.98
C GLY A 28 -6.07 -7.18 -0.31
N SER A 29 -4.91 -6.54 -0.38
CA SER A 29 -3.99 -6.56 -1.52
C SER A 29 -2.80 -7.52 -1.27
N SER A 30 -1.75 -7.42 -2.08
CA SER A 30 -0.51 -8.18 -1.94
C SER A 30 0.65 -7.42 -2.58
N ARG A 31 1.89 -7.90 -2.37
CA ARG A 31 3.10 -7.36 -3.01
C ARG A 31 2.99 -7.18 -4.53
N ARG A 32 2.09 -7.94 -5.18
CA ARG A 32 1.90 -7.91 -6.64
C ARG A 32 1.26 -6.61 -7.15
N VAL A 33 0.64 -5.81 -6.28
CA VAL A 33 0.09 -4.49 -6.64
C VAL A 33 1.15 -3.55 -7.20
N TRP A 34 2.42 -3.74 -6.80
CA TRP A 34 3.57 -2.94 -7.23
C TRP A 34 4.16 -3.35 -8.57
N ARG A 35 3.70 -4.47 -9.17
CA ARG A 35 4.23 -4.99 -10.44
C ARG A 35 4.38 -3.94 -11.55
N PRO A 36 3.40 -3.02 -11.79
CA PRO A 36 3.49 -2.06 -12.88
C PRO A 36 4.68 -1.09 -12.79
N ILE A 37 5.23 -0.90 -11.57
CA ILE A 37 6.31 0.08 -11.34
C ILE A 37 7.62 -0.53 -10.83
N THR A 38 7.60 -1.80 -10.39
CA THR A 38 8.77 -2.45 -9.75
C THR A 38 10.00 -2.46 -10.66
N GLU A 39 9.84 -2.77 -11.96
CA GLU A 39 10.96 -2.82 -12.90
C GLU A 39 11.68 -1.46 -12.98
N ARG A 40 10.93 -0.36 -13.15
CA ARG A 40 11.51 0.99 -13.21
C ARG A 40 12.15 1.43 -11.90
N LEU A 41 11.54 1.12 -10.77
CA LEU A 41 12.13 1.42 -9.47
C LEU A 41 13.42 0.63 -9.26
N SER A 42 13.49 -0.61 -9.75
CA SER A 42 14.65 -1.48 -9.60
C SER A 42 15.88 -1.05 -10.41
N GLU A 43 15.73 -0.10 -11.33
CA GLU A 43 16.86 0.53 -12.02
C GLU A 43 17.72 1.38 -11.06
N SER A 44 17.14 1.87 -9.96
CA SER A 44 17.82 2.75 -8.99
C SER A 44 17.84 2.21 -7.57
N PHE A 45 16.97 1.24 -7.23
CA PHE A 45 16.79 0.73 -5.87
C PHE A 45 16.79 -0.79 -5.83
N THR A 46 17.09 -1.33 -4.65
CA THR A 46 16.67 -2.69 -4.28
C THR A 46 15.23 -2.59 -3.77
N THR A 47 14.25 -2.86 -4.61
CA THR A 47 12.84 -2.88 -4.23
C THR A 47 12.51 -4.13 -3.44
N ILE A 48 11.81 -3.97 -2.31
CA ILE A 48 11.37 -5.03 -1.41
C ILE A 48 9.85 -4.94 -1.31
N ALA A 49 9.15 -5.55 -2.28
CA ALA A 49 7.69 -5.59 -2.27
C ALA A 49 7.26 -6.73 -1.34
N VAL A 50 6.66 -6.40 -0.18
CA VAL A 50 6.31 -7.33 0.88
C VAL A 50 4.81 -7.68 0.87
N ASP A 51 4.48 -8.92 1.19
CA ASP A 51 3.14 -9.29 1.66
C ASP A 51 3.06 -9.07 3.16
N LEU A 52 2.10 -8.29 3.63
CA LEU A 52 1.85 -8.06 5.05
C LEU A 52 1.40 -9.35 5.76
N CYS A 53 1.56 -9.40 7.09
CA CYS A 53 1.06 -10.49 7.90
C CYS A 53 -0.43 -10.75 7.58
N GLY A 54 -0.77 -12.01 7.31
CA GLY A 54 -2.12 -12.42 6.93
C GLY A 54 -2.56 -12.06 5.51
N HIS A 55 -1.67 -11.54 4.66
CA HIS A 55 -1.93 -11.20 3.26
C HIS A 55 -1.00 -11.96 2.32
N GLY A 56 -1.43 -12.15 1.08
CA GLY A 56 -0.66 -12.82 0.05
C GLY A 56 -0.15 -14.20 0.49
N ASP A 57 1.17 -14.38 0.38
CA ASP A 57 1.85 -15.64 0.73
C ASP A 57 2.51 -15.58 2.13
N SER A 58 2.37 -14.48 2.88
CA SER A 58 2.89 -14.33 4.25
C SER A 58 2.09 -15.13 5.27
N ASP A 59 2.73 -15.43 6.41
CA ASP A 59 2.12 -16.18 7.48
C ASP A 59 0.99 -15.37 8.14
N TRP A 60 0.07 -16.06 8.79
CA TRP A 60 -0.97 -15.50 9.60
C TRP A 60 -0.81 -15.96 11.04
N LEU A 61 -1.18 -15.12 11.97
CA LEU A 61 -1.09 -15.39 13.40
C LEU A 61 -2.08 -16.49 13.83
N ASP A 62 -1.67 -17.30 14.80
CA ASP A 62 -2.49 -18.31 15.44
C ASP A 62 -2.22 -18.29 16.95
N PRO A 63 -3.20 -17.88 17.78
CA PRO A 63 -4.56 -17.46 17.40
C PRO A 63 -4.58 -16.14 16.63
N ALA A 64 -5.56 -16.00 15.73
CA ALA A 64 -5.79 -14.76 14.98
C ALA A 64 -6.24 -13.64 15.95
N PRO A 65 -5.65 -12.42 15.86
CA PRO A 65 -6.11 -11.30 16.66
C PRO A 65 -7.48 -10.81 16.16
N GLU A 66 -8.31 -10.26 17.04
CA GLU A 66 -9.57 -9.62 16.66
C GLU A 66 -9.29 -8.35 15.87
N GLU A 67 -8.34 -7.53 16.32
CA GLU A 67 -7.88 -6.31 15.66
C GLU A 67 -6.37 -6.39 15.43
N LEU A 68 -5.91 -5.81 14.31
CA LEU A 68 -4.49 -5.68 13.99
C LEU A 68 -4.24 -4.28 13.40
N HIS A 69 -3.70 -3.41 14.23
CA HIS A 69 -3.48 -2.00 13.91
C HIS A 69 -2.30 -1.79 12.94
N PRO A 70 -2.29 -0.69 12.17
CA PRO A 70 -1.16 -0.34 11.31
C PRO A 70 0.18 -0.25 12.04
N ALA A 71 0.20 0.20 13.31
CA ALA A 71 1.40 0.22 14.15
C ALA A 71 1.95 -1.20 14.42
N GLU A 72 1.08 -2.19 14.60
CA GLU A 72 1.50 -3.58 14.79
C GLU A 72 2.03 -4.18 13.49
N HIS A 73 1.41 -3.86 12.35
CA HIS A 73 1.97 -4.23 11.05
C HIS A 73 3.37 -3.62 10.85
N ALA A 74 3.59 -2.35 11.26
CA ALA A 74 4.92 -1.73 11.24
C ALA A 74 5.92 -2.49 12.11
N ALA A 75 5.51 -2.93 13.31
CA ALA A 75 6.34 -3.74 14.20
C ALA A 75 6.70 -5.12 13.58
N PHE A 76 5.76 -5.77 12.89
CA PHE A 76 6.05 -7.01 12.15
C PHE A 76 7.04 -6.83 10.99
N LEU A 77 7.09 -5.64 10.40
CA LEU A 77 8.03 -5.32 9.32
C LEU A 77 9.44 -5.01 9.82
N LYS A 78 9.59 -4.61 11.09
CA LYS A 78 10.90 -4.16 11.64
C LYS A 78 12.03 -5.18 11.44
N PRO A 79 11.87 -6.50 11.76
CA PRO A 79 12.93 -7.46 11.51
C PRO A 79 13.32 -7.61 10.03
N LEU A 80 12.33 -7.46 9.12
CA LEU A 80 12.62 -7.48 7.68
C LEU A 80 13.37 -6.20 7.25
N ILE A 81 13.03 -5.03 7.83
CA ILE A 81 13.76 -3.78 7.59
C ILE A 81 15.22 -3.94 8.01
N ASP A 82 15.48 -4.52 9.18
CA ASP A 82 16.82 -4.74 9.72
C ASP A 82 17.68 -5.70 8.87
N ASP A 83 17.06 -6.60 8.12
CA ASP A 83 17.76 -7.46 7.16
C ASP A 83 18.34 -6.68 5.95
N PHE A 84 17.81 -5.49 5.65
CA PHE A 84 18.19 -4.69 4.47
C PHE A 84 18.82 -3.34 4.79
N SER A 85 18.75 -2.88 6.05
CA SER A 85 19.32 -1.60 6.48
C SER A 85 19.73 -1.64 7.93
N ASP A 86 20.93 -1.15 8.24
CA ASP A 86 21.43 -0.99 9.62
C ASP A 86 20.77 0.19 10.37
N GLY A 87 19.81 0.86 9.76
CA GLY A 87 19.13 2.04 10.34
C GLY A 87 17.75 2.25 9.73
N ALA A 88 17.61 3.34 8.99
CA ALA A 88 16.37 3.69 8.32
C ALA A 88 16.34 3.20 6.87
N ILE A 89 15.13 2.87 6.36
CA ILE A 89 14.90 2.39 5.00
C ILE A 89 14.00 3.37 4.22
N ASN A 90 14.15 3.48 2.90
CA ASN A 90 13.17 4.20 2.09
C ASN A 90 11.85 3.41 2.04
N VAL A 91 10.72 4.10 2.16
CA VAL A 91 9.39 3.49 2.24
C VAL A 91 8.45 4.09 1.21
N ALA A 92 7.73 3.24 0.49
CA ALA A 92 6.54 3.64 -0.26
C ALA A 92 5.38 2.72 0.12
N GLY A 93 4.23 3.30 0.49
CA GLY A 93 3.06 2.55 0.92
C GLY A 93 1.76 3.09 0.31
N ASN A 94 0.83 2.20 -0.03
CA ASN A 94 -0.48 2.58 -0.56
C ASN A 94 -1.59 2.25 0.44
N SER A 95 -2.54 3.17 0.65
CA SER A 95 -3.71 2.97 1.49
C SER A 95 -3.32 2.62 2.95
N MET A 96 -3.74 1.48 3.48
CA MET A 96 -3.25 0.95 4.76
C MET A 96 -1.71 0.88 4.81
N GLY A 97 -1.06 0.51 3.70
CA GLY A 97 0.40 0.52 3.60
C GLY A 97 1.00 1.92 3.71
N GLY A 98 0.27 2.95 3.31
CA GLY A 98 0.65 4.36 3.52
C GLY A 98 0.60 4.74 5.00
N TRP A 99 -0.43 4.31 5.74
CA TRP A 99 -0.50 4.49 7.20
C TRP A 99 0.62 3.72 7.90
N ILE A 100 0.84 2.46 7.53
CA ILE A 100 1.97 1.67 8.06
C ILE A 100 3.31 2.38 7.81
N GLY A 101 3.47 3.01 6.63
CA GLY A 101 4.64 3.85 6.32
C GLY A 101 4.79 5.05 7.25
N LEU A 102 3.68 5.72 7.63
CA LEU A 102 3.67 6.79 8.62
C LEU A 102 4.11 6.28 10.00
N GLU A 103 3.64 5.08 10.42
CA GLU A 103 4.06 4.46 11.69
C GLU A 103 5.56 4.10 11.67
N ILE A 104 6.07 3.57 10.56
CA ILE A 104 7.51 3.29 10.37
C ILE A 104 8.31 4.58 10.50
N ALA A 105 7.84 5.69 9.89
CA ALA A 105 8.50 6.99 9.97
C ALA A 105 8.46 7.59 11.38
N ALA A 106 7.32 7.48 12.09
CA ALA A 106 7.19 7.93 13.49
C ALA A 106 8.10 7.15 14.44
N ASN A 107 8.39 5.88 14.15
CA ASN A 107 9.36 5.09 14.90
C ASN A 107 10.83 5.39 14.56
N GLY A 108 11.11 6.31 13.61
CA GLY A 108 12.47 6.64 13.18
C GLY A 108 13.10 5.57 12.27
N TRP A 109 12.30 4.68 11.66
CA TRP A 109 12.80 3.59 10.80
C TRP A 109 12.73 3.94 9.31
N ALA A 110 12.23 5.11 8.95
CA ALA A 110 12.18 5.57 7.56
C ALA A 110 13.28 6.59 7.25
N ALA A 111 14.05 6.36 6.19
CA ALA A 111 14.95 7.34 5.58
C ALA A 111 14.18 8.33 4.68
N SER A 112 13.09 7.87 4.07
CA SER A 112 12.12 8.66 3.32
C SER A 112 10.77 7.97 3.31
N LEU A 113 9.68 8.73 3.09
CA LEU A 113 8.34 8.16 2.97
C LEU A 113 7.59 8.74 1.77
N THR A 114 7.03 7.86 0.94
CA THR A 114 5.98 8.19 -0.02
C THR A 114 4.70 7.46 0.36
N ALA A 115 3.73 8.17 0.92
CA ALA A 115 2.42 7.64 1.28
C ALA A 115 1.42 7.93 0.15
N LEU A 116 0.97 6.89 -0.54
CA LEU A 116 0.04 6.95 -1.68
C LEU A 116 -1.38 6.70 -1.18
N CYS A 117 -2.26 7.69 -1.27
CA CYS A 117 -3.64 7.62 -0.80
C CYS A 117 -3.74 6.96 0.59
N PRO A 118 -2.95 7.43 1.60
CA PRO A 118 -2.85 6.74 2.88
C PRO A 118 -4.18 6.77 3.64
N ALA A 119 -4.55 5.67 4.28
CA ALA A 119 -5.55 5.65 5.33
C ALA A 119 -5.02 6.32 6.61
N GLY A 120 -5.89 6.65 7.54
CA GLY A 120 -5.54 7.19 8.85
C GLY A 120 -5.41 8.71 8.92
N LEU A 121 -5.57 9.42 7.81
CA LEU A 121 -5.51 10.90 7.76
C LEU A 121 -6.89 11.55 7.54
N GLU A 122 -7.97 10.81 7.65
CA GLU A 122 -9.33 11.28 7.46
C GLU A 122 -9.81 12.20 8.59
N PHE A 123 -10.87 12.99 8.33
CA PHE A 123 -11.52 13.80 9.36
C PHE A 123 -12.26 12.97 10.41
N ASP A 124 -12.88 11.88 9.96
CA ASP A 124 -13.64 10.96 10.80
C ASP A 124 -13.11 9.55 10.58
N PRO A 125 -13.19 8.67 11.60
CA PRO A 125 -12.88 7.26 11.42
C PRO A 125 -13.64 6.66 10.25
N TRP A 126 -13.00 5.77 9.53
CA TRP A 126 -13.39 5.25 8.21
C TRP A 126 -14.64 4.33 8.21
N VAL A 127 -15.74 4.76 8.82
CA VAL A 127 -16.95 3.95 8.99
C VAL A 127 -17.79 3.80 7.73
N SER A 128 -17.80 4.80 6.81
CA SER A 128 -18.86 4.88 5.79
C SER A 128 -18.58 4.17 4.46
N ARG A 129 -17.34 3.77 4.16
CA ARG A 129 -16.98 3.04 2.91
C ARG A 129 -16.31 1.68 3.16
N SER A 130 -16.05 1.35 4.41
CA SER A 130 -15.52 0.04 4.78
C SER A 130 -16.45 -1.10 4.34
N ASP A 131 -17.77 -0.88 4.32
CA ASP A 131 -18.76 -1.86 3.89
C ASP A 131 -18.53 -2.35 2.46
N ILE A 132 -18.07 -1.49 1.55
CA ILE A 132 -17.79 -1.90 0.17
C ILE A 132 -16.61 -2.87 0.10
N LEU A 133 -15.57 -2.66 0.90
CA LEU A 133 -14.42 -3.57 0.96
C LEU A 133 -14.80 -4.91 1.60
N VAL A 134 -15.61 -4.88 2.66
CA VAL A 134 -16.15 -6.10 3.29
C VAL A 134 -17.02 -6.88 2.29
N LEU A 135 -17.88 -6.18 1.53
CA LEU A 135 -18.68 -6.80 0.49
C LEU A 135 -17.80 -7.44 -0.60
N ARG A 136 -16.79 -6.72 -1.10
CA ARG A 136 -15.83 -7.23 -2.08
C ARG A 136 -15.07 -8.46 -1.57
N ARG A 137 -14.66 -8.42 -0.29
CA ARG A 137 -14.02 -9.55 0.37
C ARG A 137 -14.93 -10.78 0.35
N ARG A 138 -16.19 -10.65 0.76
CA ARG A 138 -17.19 -11.74 0.74
C ARG A 138 -17.43 -12.24 -0.68
N MET A 139 -17.60 -11.35 -1.63
CA MET A 139 -17.77 -11.71 -3.04
C MET A 139 -16.54 -12.47 -3.58
N SER A 140 -15.33 -12.03 -3.27
CA SER A 140 -14.12 -12.70 -3.71
C SER A 140 -13.96 -14.10 -3.13
N GLN A 141 -14.46 -14.35 -1.92
CA GLN A 141 -14.46 -15.67 -1.30
C GLN A 141 -15.44 -16.64 -1.99
N VAL A 142 -16.64 -16.14 -2.34
CA VAL A 142 -17.69 -16.96 -2.97
C VAL A 142 -17.43 -17.18 -4.46
N LEU A 143 -17.07 -16.12 -5.18
CA LEU A 143 -16.88 -16.15 -6.64
C LEU A 143 -15.43 -16.42 -7.06
N GLY A 144 -14.48 -16.28 -6.15
CA GLY A 144 -13.06 -16.37 -6.44
C GLY A 144 -12.61 -17.65 -7.16
N PRO A 145 -13.17 -18.84 -6.86
CA PRO A 145 -12.86 -20.05 -7.62
C PRO A 145 -13.25 -19.98 -9.10
N LEU A 146 -14.23 -19.14 -9.46
CA LEU A 146 -14.73 -18.93 -10.82
C LEU A 146 -14.05 -17.76 -11.55
N MET A 147 -13.28 -16.93 -10.82
CA MET A 147 -12.70 -15.69 -11.35
C MET A 147 -11.57 -15.87 -12.37
N PRO A 148 -10.63 -16.84 -12.27
CA PRO A 148 -9.58 -16.96 -13.28
C PRO A 148 -10.08 -17.09 -14.71
N PRO A 149 -11.10 -17.90 -15.04
CA PRO A 149 -11.69 -17.90 -16.38
C PRO A 149 -12.59 -16.69 -16.66
N ALA A 150 -13.04 -15.97 -15.62
CA ALA A 150 -13.96 -14.84 -15.75
C ALA A 150 -13.25 -13.48 -15.85
N THR A 151 -11.94 -13.37 -15.65
CA THR A 151 -11.21 -12.09 -15.68
C THR A 151 -11.37 -11.36 -17.01
N GLU A 152 -11.39 -12.09 -18.13
CA GLU A 152 -11.63 -11.51 -19.44
C GLU A 152 -13.09 -11.00 -19.60
N LEU A 153 -14.06 -11.72 -19.07
CA LEU A 153 -15.48 -11.32 -19.06
C LEU A 153 -15.69 -10.11 -18.14
N VAL A 154 -15.09 -10.12 -16.96
CA VAL A 154 -15.09 -8.97 -16.03
C VAL A 154 -14.48 -7.75 -16.70
N GLY A 155 -13.34 -7.90 -17.36
CA GLY A 155 -12.69 -6.84 -18.11
C GLY A 155 -13.58 -6.22 -19.19
N LYS A 156 -14.49 -6.99 -19.80
CA LYS A 156 -15.42 -6.56 -20.86
C LYS A 156 -16.77 -6.05 -20.34
N THR A 157 -17.07 -6.20 -19.05
CA THR A 157 -18.38 -5.86 -18.48
C THR A 157 -18.22 -4.68 -17.49
N PRO A 158 -18.55 -3.42 -17.88
CA PRO A 158 -18.35 -2.23 -17.05
C PRO A 158 -18.93 -2.36 -15.64
N PHE A 159 -20.15 -2.86 -15.51
CA PHE A 159 -20.82 -3.04 -14.21
C PHE A 159 -20.03 -3.97 -13.26
N LEU A 160 -19.49 -5.10 -13.76
CA LEU A 160 -18.69 -6.02 -12.94
C LEU A 160 -17.34 -5.40 -12.57
N ARG A 161 -16.80 -4.57 -13.45
CA ARG A 161 -15.57 -3.81 -13.22
C ARG A 161 -15.73 -2.86 -12.05
N ASP A 162 -16.75 -1.98 -12.13
CA ASP A 162 -17.04 -1.00 -11.08
C ASP A 162 -17.33 -1.68 -9.75
N LEU A 163 -18.07 -2.79 -9.77
CA LEU A 163 -18.37 -3.55 -8.56
C LEU A 163 -17.12 -4.13 -7.89
N LEU A 164 -16.13 -4.59 -8.68
CA LEU A 164 -14.97 -5.30 -8.15
C LEU A 164 -13.81 -4.38 -7.77
N ILE A 165 -13.54 -3.33 -8.56
CA ILE A 165 -12.37 -2.45 -8.35
C ILE A 165 -12.58 -1.01 -8.84
N GLY A 166 -13.82 -0.57 -9.09
CA GLY A 166 -14.11 0.73 -9.73
C GLY A 166 -13.51 1.95 -9.03
N ASP A 167 -13.39 1.91 -7.70
CA ASP A 167 -12.77 2.97 -6.90
C ASP A 167 -11.23 2.87 -6.79
N ALA A 168 -10.64 1.75 -7.22
CA ALA A 168 -9.19 1.57 -7.17
C ALA A 168 -8.45 2.25 -8.32
N THR A 169 -9.10 2.45 -9.49
CA THR A 169 -8.50 2.97 -10.71
C THR A 169 -9.42 3.90 -11.47
N ALA A 170 -8.89 5.03 -11.91
CA ALA A 170 -9.57 5.98 -12.79
C ALA A 170 -9.61 5.48 -14.25
N ASN A 171 -8.69 4.60 -14.64
CA ASN A 171 -8.53 4.17 -16.04
C ASN A 171 -8.48 2.65 -16.19
N PHE A 172 -9.58 2.02 -15.87
CA PHE A 172 -9.72 0.58 -15.89
C PHE A 172 -9.39 -0.06 -17.25
N SER A 173 -9.72 0.61 -18.34
CA SER A 173 -9.54 0.06 -19.69
C SER A 173 -8.08 -0.16 -20.09
N THR A 174 -7.14 0.48 -19.38
CA THR A 174 -5.70 0.36 -19.61
C THR A 174 -5.02 -0.66 -18.71
N LEU A 175 -5.73 -1.20 -17.71
CA LEU A 175 -5.15 -2.18 -16.81
C LEU A 175 -4.95 -3.54 -17.49
N ASP A 176 -3.76 -4.09 -17.28
CA ASP A 176 -3.44 -5.45 -17.68
C ASP A 176 -4.36 -6.45 -16.94
N THR A 177 -4.86 -7.44 -17.67
CA THR A 177 -5.70 -8.52 -17.10
C THR A 177 -5.00 -9.28 -15.98
N GLN A 178 -3.67 -9.36 -16.00
CA GLN A 178 -2.89 -9.97 -14.93
C GLN A 178 -2.96 -9.16 -13.63
N VAL A 179 -2.96 -7.83 -13.71
CA VAL A 179 -3.13 -6.95 -12.53
C VAL A 179 -4.47 -7.20 -11.88
N LEU A 180 -5.53 -7.36 -12.67
CA LEU A 180 -6.87 -7.68 -12.19
C LEU A 180 -6.94 -9.06 -11.52
N ALA A 181 -6.32 -10.07 -12.15
CA ALA A 181 -6.26 -11.43 -11.60
C ALA A 181 -5.48 -11.47 -10.29
N ASP A 182 -4.37 -10.72 -10.20
CA ASP A 182 -3.58 -10.59 -8.98
C ASP A 182 -4.38 -9.91 -7.85
N ALA A 183 -5.13 -8.84 -8.15
CA ALA A 183 -5.96 -8.12 -7.17
C ALA A 183 -7.09 -9.04 -6.64
N ALA A 184 -7.81 -9.74 -7.52
CA ALA A 184 -8.87 -10.67 -7.13
C ALA A 184 -8.32 -11.82 -6.27
N THR A 185 -7.16 -12.36 -6.64
CA THR A 185 -6.49 -13.42 -5.89
C THR A 185 -6.05 -12.94 -4.51
N ALA A 186 -5.43 -11.76 -4.44
CA ALA A 186 -4.97 -11.15 -3.19
C ALA A 186 -6.15 -10.93 -2.22
N MET A 187 -7.23 -10.30 -2.70
CA MET A 187 -8.44 -10.09 -1.90
C MET A 187 -9.00 -11.40 -1.35
N ARG A 188 -9.05 -12.46 -2.15
CA ARG A 188 -9.54 -13.79 -1.74
C ARG A 188 -8.62 -14.46 -0.71
N GLN A 189 -7.31 -14.25 -0.78
CA GLN A 189 -6.32 -14.92 0.07
C GLN A 189 -6.00 -14.17 1.36
N ALA A 190 -6.42 -12.91 1.51
CA ALA A 190 -6.11 -12.07 2.67
C ALA A 190 -6.79 -12.61 3.94
N ARG A 191 -6.13 -13.51 4.67
CA ARG A 191 -6.63 -14.11 5.94
C ARG A 191 -6.76 -13.06 7.04
N GLY A 192 -5.83 -12.10 7.07
CA GLY A 192 -5.79 -10.99 8.02
C GLY A 192 -6.70 -9.81 7.66
N PHE A 193 -7.56 -9.94 6.62
CA PHE A 193 -8.39 -8.83 6.14
C PHE A 193 -9.26 -8.22 7.24
N TYR A 194 -10.05 -9.04 7.95
CA TYR A 194 -10.99 -8.52 8.95
C TYR A 194 -10.27 -7.92 10.16
N SER A 195 -9.26 -8.58 10.69
CA SER A 195 -8.49 -8.05 11.82
C SER A 195 -7.80 -6.73 11.49
N SER A 196 -7.20 -6.61 10.28
CA SER A 196 -6.58 -5.35 9.83
C SER A 196 -7.62 -4.27 9.54
N HIS A 197 -8.79 -4.64 8.97
CA HIS A 197 -9.90 -3.73 8.76
C HIS A 197 -10.41 -3.17 10.09
N ASP A 198 -10.70 -4.04 11.07
CA ASP A 198 -11.26 -3.67 12.36
C ASP A 198 -10.26 -2.84 13.17
N GLY A 199 -8.94 -3.12 13.06
CA GLY A 199 -7.88 -2.32 13.65
C GLY A 199 -7.76 -0.89 13.11
N MET A 200 -8.35 -0.60 11.94
CA MET A 200 -8.38 0.76 11.37
C MET A 200 -9.70 1.51 11.63
N LEU A 201 -10.80 0.81 11.98
CA LEU A 201 -12.15 1.38 11.98
C LEU A 201 -12.35 2.55 12.94
N HIS A 202 -11.70 2.52 14.10
CA HIS A 202 -11.96 3.44 15.20
C HIS A 202 -10.75 4.28 15.60
N THR A 203 -9.69 4.22 14.79
CA THR A 203 -8.42 4.91 15.05
C THR A 203 -8.02 5.78 13.86
N LEU A 204 -7.17 6.76 14.12
CA LEU A 204 -6.55 7.62 13.12
C LEU A 204 -5.05 7.72 13.46
N PHE A 205 -4.24 8.06 12.46
CA PHE A 205 -2.84 8.36 12.71
C PHE A 205 -2.71 9.69 13.47
N ASP A 206 -2.08 9.67 14.64
CA ASP A 206 -1.94 10.80 15.55
C ASP A 206 -0.49 11.15 15.92
N ARG A 207 0.49 10.42 15.33
CA ARG A 207 1.92 10.51 15.63
C ARG A 207 2.71 11.38 14.65
N ALA A 208 2.05 12.28 13.92
CA ALA A 208 2.68 13.08 12.86
C ALA A 208 3.86 13.95 13.35
N LEU A 209 3.80 14.41 14.61
CA LEU A 209 4.86 15.24 15.22
C LEU A 209 6.08 14.43 15.68
N GLU A 210 5.98 13.11 15.75
CA GLU A 210 7.11 12.22 16.05
C GLU A 210 7.99 11.98 14.82
N ILE A 211 7.47 12.24 13.62
CA ILE A 211 8.25 12.11 12.39
C ILE A 211 9.24 13.25 12.28
N SER A 212 10.53 12.91 12.27
CA SER A 212 11.60 13.90 12.12
C SER A 212 11.44 14.72 10.83
N HIS A 213 11.63 16.03 10.92
CA HIS A 213 11.61 16.93 9.77
C HIS A 213 12.75 16.67 8.76
N GLU A 214 13.75 15.89 9.15
CA GLU A 214 14.84 15.46 8.28
C GLU A 214 14.40 14.31 7.33
N VAL A 215 13.30 13.60 7.67
CA VAL A 215 12.75 12.55 6.82
C VAL A 215 11.90 13.18 5.72
N PRO A 216 12.30 13.08 4.43
CA PRO A 216 11.46 13.56 3.33
C PRO A 216 10.15 12.78 3.28
N VAL A 217 9.02 13.47 3.40
CA VAL A 217 7.68 12.87 3.35
C VAL A 217 6.90 13.44 2.18
N SER A 218 6.45 12.57 1.28
CA SER A 218 5.49 12.90 0.22
C SER A 218 4.17 12.18 0.49
N ILE A 219 3.07 12.93 0.58
CA ILE A 219 1.71 12.41 0.70
C ILE A 219 1.00 12.69 -0.63
N VAL A 220 0.54 11.64 -1.29
CA VAL A 220 0.02 11.68 -2.66
C VAL A 220 -1.43 11.26 -2.68
N TRP A 221 -2.28 12.02 -3.38
CA TRP A 221 -3.70 11.66 -3.60
C TRP A 221 -4.09 11.76 -5.06
N GLY A 222 -4.97 10.85 -5.49
CA GLY A 222 -5.67 10.96 -6.77
C GLY A 222 -6.95 11.79 -6.65
N THR A 223 -7.25 12.65 -7.64
CA THR A 223 -8.48 13.46 -7.67
C THR A 223 -9.75 12.65 -7.78
N GLN A 224 -9.65 11.39 -8.24
CA GLN A 224 -10.78 10.47 -8.42
C GLN A 224 -10.77 9.32 -7.38
N ASP A 225 -10.06 9.50 -6.27
CA ASP A 225 -10.09 8.53 -5.17
C ASP A 225 -11.45 8.62 -4.46
N GLU A 226 -12.34 7.67 -4.77
CA GLU A 226 -13.65 7.56 -4.13
C GLU A 226 -13.63 6.73 -2.85
N LEU A 227 -12.59 5.92 -2.63
CA LEU A 227 -12.45 5.13 -1.41
C LEU A 227 -12.01 6.00 -0.23
N LEU A 228 -10.99 6.84 -0.44
CA LEU A 228 -10.50 7.84 0.49
C LEU A 228 -10.50 9.22 -0.19
N PRO A 229 -11.65 9.89 -0.35
CA PRO A 229 -11.75 11.13 -1.10
C PRO A 229 -10.79 12.21 -0.56
N PRO A 230 -10.02 12.89 -1.41
CA PRO A 230 -8.99 13.86 -0.97
C PRO A 230 -9.55 15.04 -0.17
N GLU A 231 -10.80 15.43 -0.39
CA GLU A 231 -11.49 16.50 0.35
C GLU A 231 -11.80 16.10 1.81
N ARG A 232 -11.80 14.81 2.13
CA ARG A 232 -12.01 14.28 3.49
C ARG A 232 -10.72 14.10 4.27
N GLN A 233 -9.56 14.38 3.65
CA GLN A 233 -8.28 14.16 4.28
C GLN A 233 -7.84 15.37 5.12
N ARG A 234 -7.37 15.10 6.33
CA ARG A 234 -6.88 16.13 7.26
C ARG A 234 -5.41 16.41 6.99
N ARG A 235 -5.10 17.48 6.26
CA ARG A 235 -3.70 17.88 6.08
C ARG A 235 -2.95 18.08 7.41
N VAL A 236 -3.66 18.53 8.44
CA VAL A 236 -3.10 18.72 9.79
C VAL A 236 -2.80 17.41 10.52
N ALA A 237 -3.31 16.27 10.05
CA ALA A 237 -2.99 14.95 10.61
C ALA A 237 -1.70 14.35 10.01
N GLY A 238 -1.23 14.86 8.89
CA GLY A 238 0.08 14.50 8.32
C GLY A 238 1.23 15.31 8.94
N PRO A 239 2.49 14.88 8.73
CA PRO A 239 3.66 15.64 9.18
C PRO A 239 3.64 17.07 8.63
N PRO A 240 3.94 18.10 9.46
CA PRO A 240 3.84 19.50 9.04
C PRO A 240 4.74 19.85 7.84
N HIS A 241 5.84 19.13 7.67
CA HIS A 241 6.81 19.32 6.57
C HIS A 241 6.49 18.45 5.34
N ALA A 242 5.44 17.64 5.39
CA ALA A 242 5.10 16.77 4.28
C ALA A 242 4.73 17.55 3.01
N LYS A 243 5.25 17.09 1.87
CA LYS A 243 4.86 17.57 0.55
C LYS A 243 3.57 16.89 0.12
N TRP A 244 2.50 17.66 -0.01
CA TRP A 244 1.20 17.17 -0.50
C TRP A 244 1.12 17.29 -2.02
N ILE A 245 0.88 16.17 -2.69
CA ILE A 245 0.83 16.06 -4.15
C ILE A 245 -0.54 15.49 -4.54
N VAL A 246 -1.21 16.17 -5.45
CA VAL A 246 -2.48 15.71 -6.03
C VAL A 246 -2.24 15.30 -7.48
N LEU A 247 -2.73 14.14 -7.87
CA LEU A 247 -2.64 13.58 -9.21
C LEU A 247 -4.02 13.64 -9.88
N ASP A 248 -4.11 14.40 -10.97
CA ASP A 248 -5.33 14.42 -11.79
C ASP A 248 -5.50 13.09 -12.53
N GLU A 249 -6.74 12.73 -12.88
CA GLU A 249 -7.08 11.48 -13.57
C GLU A 249 -6.49 10.23 -12.89
N CYS A 250 -6.51 10.21 -11.57
CA CYS A 250 -5.95 9.18 -10.73
C CYS A 250 -6.91 8.85 -9.60
N ALA A 251 -7.12 7.58 -9.32
CA ALA A 251 -7.93 7.08 -8.22
C ALA A 251 -7.06 6.57 -7.06
N HIS A 252 -7.55 5.55 -6.33
CA HIS A 252 -6.95 5.07 -5.07
C HIS A 252 -5.59 4.34 -5.23
N VAL A 253 -5.26 3.85 -6.44
CA VAL A 253 -4.02 3.10 -6.69
C VAL A 253 -3.17 3.82 -7.75
N PRO A 254 -2.40 4.87 -7.38
CA PRO A 254 -1.63 5.70 -8.32
C PRO A 254 -0.63 4.92 -9.17
N MET A 255 -0.10 3.80 -8.68
CA MET A 255 0.82 2.95 -9.44
C MET A 255 0.14 2.24 -10.62
N TRP A 256 -1.20 2.21 -10.67
CA TRP A 256 -1.97 1.68 -11.79
C TRP A 256 -2.32 2.76 -12.80
N ASP A 257 -2.80 3.91 -12.31
CA ASP A 257 -3.28 5.00 -13.17
C ASP A 257 -2.14 5.84 -13.74
N GLN A 258 -1.15 6.17 -12.91
CA GLN A 258 -0.02 7.03 -13.28
C GLN A 258 1.34 6.41 -12.89
N PRO A 259 1.71 5.25 -13.46
CA PRO A 259 2.90 4.51 -13.05
C PRO A 259 4.19 5.32 -13.19
N ARG A 260 4.35 6.11 -14.27
CA ARG A 260 5.56 6.93 -14.49
C ARG A 260 5.68 8.04 -13.46
N ARG A 261 4.57 8.72 -13.17
CA ARG A 261 4.55 9.82 -12.19
C ARG A 261 4.76 9.30 -10.79
N THR A 262 4.17 8.17 -10.45
CA THR A 262 4.36 7.49 -9.17
C THR A 262 5.82 7.10 -8.95
N VAL A 263 6.47 6.49 -9.95
CA VAL A 263 7.92 6.20 -9.91
C VAL A 263 8.73 7.45 -9.65
N GLN A 264 8.47 8.55 -10.38
CA GLN A 264 9.19 9.81 -10.20
C GLN A 264 9.07 10.35 -8.77
N ILE A 265 7.85 10.37 -8.19
CA ILE A 265 7.61 10.87 -6.84
C ILE A 265 8.34 10.02 -5.79
N ILE A 266 8.27 8.68 -5.92
CA ILE A 266 8.96 7.76 -5.02
C ILE A 266 10.48 7.96 -5.11
N THR A 267 11.01 8.07 -6.34
CA THR A 267 12.44 8.27 -6.58
C THR A 267 12.93 9.60 -6.00
N ASP A 268 12.20 10.70 -6.22
CA ASP A 268 12.56 12.02 -5.70
C ASP A 268 12.62 12.02 -4.17
N ALA A 269 11.63 11.42 -3.51
CA ALA A 269 11.60 11.32 -2.05
C ALA A 269 12.75 10.46 -1.50
N ALA A 270 12.99 9.28 -2.12
CA ALA A 270 14.04 8.37 -1.69
C ALA A 270 15.45 8.95 -1.89
N GLN A 271 15.70 9.64 -3.00
CA GLN A 271 16.98 10.31 -3.25
C GLN A 271 17.23 11.44 -2.25
N ALA A 272 16.21 12.23 -1.88
CA ALA A 272 16.32 13.25 -0.85
C ALA A 272 16.69 12.64 0.51
N GLY A 273 16.12 11.49 0.87
CA GLY A 273 16.45 10.76 2.11
C GLY A 273 17.88 10.23 2.14
N ILE A 274 18.41 9.75 1.01
CA ILE A 274 19.80 9.30 0.90
C ILE A 274 20.78 10.47 1.12
N ILE A 275 20.46 11.64 0.56
CA ILE A 275 21.32 12.84 0.71
C ILE A 275 21.32 13.34 2.16
N SER A 276 20.19 13.28 2.86
CA SER A 276 20.07 13.73 4.26
C SER A 276 20.79 12.78 5.23
N ALA A 277 21.01 11.53 4.87
CA ALA A 277 21.68 10.51 5.69
C ALA A 277 23.20 10.46 5.49
N ALA A 278 23.75 11.13 4.47
CA ALA A 278 25.17 11.18 4.11
C ALA A 278 25.87 12.40 4.72
#